data_6f42a7982232ddb9469236771932f177
#
_entry.id   6f42a7982232ddb9469236771932f177
#
_cell.length_a   1.000
_cell.length_b   1.000
_cell.length_c   1.000
_cell.angle_alpha   90.00
_cell.angle_beta   90.00
_cell.angle_gamma   90.00
#
_symmetry.space_group_name_H-M   'P 1'
#
loop_
_entity.id
_entity.type
_entity.pdbx_description
1 polymer ?
#
loop_
_entity_poly.entity_id
_entity_poly.type
_entity_poly.pdbx_seq_one_letter_code
_entity_poly.pdbx_strand_id
1 'polypeptide(L)'
;MRLIPSFAALAPFLILLGSCVGPGADRPVARPAPAPAPVAGRPVRPAPTPAPQAQPAPVATEWQYRPVAPGNWTYRAEAAGASATFGSSIADAQLTLRCDRASRRVSLARAAVGAGGGQGALIVRTSYGAASWPATASGGAVPHLVAFRAASDTGLDQLAYSRGKIAVEAAGQPPLIVPVWAEISRVIEDCRG
;
A
#
# COMPACT_ATOMS: atom_id res chain seq x y z
N MET A 1 -41.91 -30.14 14.42
CA MET A 1 -42.06 -31.32 13.57
C MET A 1 -41.90 -30.92 12.13
N ARG A 2 -40.73 -31.16 11.55
CA ARG A 2 -40.45 -31.54 10.15
C ARG A 2 -38.95 -31.55 9.95
N LEU A 3 -38.41 -32.72 10.05
CA LEU A 3 -37.07 -33.17 9.62
C LEU A 3 -37.06 -33.27 8.11
N ILE A 4 -36.02 -32.82 7.43
CA ILE A 4 -35.63 -33.26 6.09
C ILE A 4 -34.11 -33.44 6.05
N PRO A 5 -33.60 -34.54 5.46
CA PRO A 5 -32.26 -35.05 5.67
C PRO A 5 -31.25 -34.66 4.58
N SER A 6 -30.01 -34.84 5.00
CA SER A 6 -28.76 -35.03 4.27
C SER A 6 -28.81 -35.48 2.81
N PHE A 7 -27.93 -34.92 1.97
CA PHE A 7 -27.25 -35.66 0.91
C PHE A 7 -25.78 -35.24 0.83
N ALA A 8 -24.95 -36.20 1.21
CA ALA A 8 -23.52 -36.21 0.96
C ALA A 8 -23.29 -36.67 -0.48
N ALA A 9 -22.45 -36.00 -1.23
CA ALA A 9 -21.89 -36.48 -2.48
C ALA A 9 -20.37 -36.29 -2.45
N LEU A 10 -19.66 -37.35 -2.08
CA LEU A 10 -18.23 -37.54 -2.32
C LEU A 10 -18.06 -37.92 -3.81
N ALA A 11 -17.22 -37.19 -4.53
CA ALA A 11 -16.65 -37.58 -5.80
C ALA A 11 -15.14 -37.72 -5.67
N PRO A 12 -14.54 -38.90 -5.90
CA PRO A 12 -13.09 -39.03 -5.94
C PRO A 12 -12.57 -38.65 -7.33
N PHE A 13 -11.67 -37.72 -7.39
CA PHE A 13 -10.94 -37.35 -8.62
C PHE A 13 -9.74 -38.27 -8.78
N LEU A 14 -9.85 -39.24 -9.69
CA LEU A 14 -8.76 -40.11 -10.12
C LEU A 14 -7.85 -39.36 -11.09
N ILE A 15 -6.62 -39.15 -10.69
CA ILE A 15 -5.55 -38.62 -11.55
C ILE A 15 -4.88 -39.83 -12.23
N LEU A 16 -5.11 -40.01 -13.53
CA LEU A 16 -4.43 -40.96 -14.41
C LEU A 16 -3.08 -40.37 -14.85
N LEU A 17 -1.99 -40.92 -14.30
CA LEU A 17 -0.62 -40.74 -14.81
C LEU A 17 -0.45 -41.60 -16.06
N GLY A 18 -0.52 -40.98 -17.23
CA GLY A 18 -0.18 -41.61 -18.52
C GLY A 18 1.32 -41.59 -18.77
N SER A 19 1.98 -42.73 -18.59
CA SER A 19 3.37 -42.97 -18.99
C SER A 19 3.40 -43.35 -20.48
N CYS A 20 3.90 -42.45 -21.34
CA CYS A 20 4.18 -42.78 -22.74
C CYS A 20 5.58 -43.37 -22.87
N VAL A 21 5.67 -44.69 -22.96
CA VAL A 21 6.84 -45.41 -23.48
C VAL A 21 6.63 -45.57 -24.99
N GLY A 22 7.41 -44.88 -25.80
CA GLY A 22 7.44 -45.03 -27.25
C GLY A 22 8.32 -46.21 -27.69
N PRO A 23 7.90 -46.96 -28.73
CA PRO A 23 8.68 -48.10 -29.27
C PRO A 23 9.95 -47.61 -29.99
N GLY A 24 11.05 -48.36 -29.80
CA GLY A 24 12.32 -48.12 -30.44
C GLY A 24 12.23 -48.21 -31.94
N ALA A 25 12.70 -47.20 -32.63
CA ALA A 25 12.87 -47.21 -34.06
C ALA A 25 14.34 -47.57 -34.39
N ASP A 26 14.44 -48.50 -35.34
CA ASP A 26 15.68 -49.05 -35.89
C ASP A 26 16.65 -47.96 -36.32
N ARG A 27 17.92 -48.13 -35.95
CA ARG A 27 19.03 -47.26 -36.30
C ARG A 27 19.43 -47.51 -37.75
N PRO A 28 19.29 -46.58 -38.71
CA PRO A 28 19.96 -46.66 -39.99
C PRO A 28 21.46 -46.37 -39.80
N VAL A 29 22.24 -47.23 -40.43
CA VAL A 29 23.71 -47.12 -40.50
C VAL A 29 24.09 -45.76 -41.11
N ALA A 30 24.82 -44.96 -40.36
CA ALA A 30 25.27 -43.67 -40.80
C ALA A 30 26.32 -43.76 -41.90
N ARG A 31 26.00 -43.12 -43.03
CA ARG A 31 26.94 -42.83 -44.12
C ARG A 31 27.93 -41.73 -43.65
N PRO A 32 29.24 -41.81 -43.92
CA PRO A 32 30.14 -40.75 -43.51
C PRO A 32 29.75 -39.44 -44.15
N ALA A 33 29.55 -38.43 -43.30
CA ALA A 33 29.25 -37.06 -43.73
C ALA A 33 30.54 -36.39 -44.29
N PRO A 34 30.41 -35.56 -45.33
CA PRO A 34 31.54 -34.77 -45.82
C PRO A 34 31.97 -33.74 -44.77
N ALA A 35 33.28 -33.48 -44.70
CA ALA A 35 33.88 -32.54 -43.76
C ALA A 35 33.21 -31.14 -43.83
N PRO A 36 32.92 -30.51 -42.71
CA PRO A 36 32.34 -29.18 -42.73
C PRO A 36 33.33 -28.14 -43.26
N ALA A 37 32.85 -27.31 -44.19
CA ALA A 37 33.58 -26.13 -44.66
C ALA A 37 33.78 -25.14 -43.50
N PRO A 38 34.92 -24.37 -43.50
CA PRO A 38 35.16 -23.39 -42.47
C PRO A 38 34.05 -22.34 -42.46
N VAL A 39 33.27 -22.29 -41.35
CA VAL A 39 32.25 -21.30 -41.15
C VAL A 39 32.94 -19.99 -40.86
N ALA A 40 32.80 -19.01 -41.77
CA ALA A 40 33.26 -17.65 -41.56
C ALA A 40 32.61 -17.12 -40.25
N GLY A 41 33.45 -16.72 -39.32
CA GLY A 41 33.03 -16.23 -38.03
C GLY A 41 32.04 -15.07 -38.18
N ARG A 42 30.81 -15.30 -37.69
CA ARG A 42 29.79 -14.25 -37.59
C ARG A 42 30.32 -13.17 -36.66
N PRO A 43 30.31 -11.88 -37.06
CA PRO A 43 30.78 -10.82 -36.18
C PRO A 43 29.96 -10.85 -34.88
N VAL A 44 30.68 -11.04 -33.77
CA VAL A 44 30.08 -10.99 -32.43
C VAL A 44 29.67 -9.56 -32.20
N ARG A 45 28.35 -9.35 -32.18
CA ARG A 45 27.79 -8.05 -31.79
C ARG A 45 28.14 -7.84 -30.30
N PRO A 46 28.77 -6.72 -29.94
CA PRO A 46 29.04 -6.43 -28.52
C PRO A 46 27.72 -6.49 -27.74
N ALA A 47 27.74 -7.18 -26.61
CA ALA A 47 26.59 -7.20 -25.69
C ALA A 47 26.29 -5.76 -25.27
N PRO A 48 25.00 -5.35 -25.24
CA PRO A 48 24.64 -4.02 -24.75
C PRO A 48 25.16 -3.87 -23.32
N THR A 49 25.93 -2.81 -23.09
CA THR A 49 26.37 -2.43 -21.74
C THR A 49 25.11 -2.32 -20.86
N PRO A 50 25.03 -3.00 -19.68
CA PRO A 50 23.92 -2.86 -18.78
C PRO A 50 23.73 -1.37 -18.47
N ALA A 51 22.52 -0.85 -18.70
CA ALA A 51 22.19 0.50 -18.28
C ALA A 51 22.42 0.62 -16.76
N PRO A 52 23.00 1.73 -16.26
CA PRO A 52 23.14 1.93 -14.82
C PRO A 52 21.78 1.71 -14.18
N GLN A 53 21.68 0.72 -13.29
CA GLN A 53 20.47 0.54 -12.48
C GLN A 53 20.31 1.81 -11.65
N ALA A 54 19.21 2.52 -11.87
CA ALA A 54 18.84 3.64 -11.02
C ALA A 54 18.81 3.12 -9.59
N GLN A 55 19.75 3.55 -8.76
CA GLN A 55 19.72 3.25 -7.33
C GLN A 55 18.38 3.77 -6.77
N PRO A 56 17.64 2.97 -6.01
CA PRO A 56 16.45 3.46 -5.33
C PRO A 56 16.86 4.68 -4.51
N ALA A 57 16.24 5.81 -4.79
CA ALA A 57 16.53 7.04 -4.05
C ALA A 57 16.35 6.78 -2.54
N PRO A 58 17.30 7.19 -1.67
CA PRO A 58 17.30 6.90 -0.23
C PRO A 58 16.22 7.67 0.56
N VAL A 59 15.11 8.01 -0.07
CA VAL A 59 14.06 8.90 0.48
C VAL A 59 13.25 8.24 1.62
N ALA A 60 13.28 6.94 1.78
CA ALA A 60 12.46 6.25 2.79
C ALA A 60 13.03 6.32 4.22
N THR A 61 14.33 6.56 4.39
CA THR A 61 15.00 6.50 5.69
C THR A 61 15.05 7.85 6.39
N GLU A 62 14.99 8.97 5.68
CA GLU A 62 15.18 10.31 6.28
C GLU A 62 14.06 10.72 7.23
N TRP A 63 12.79 10.41 6.95
CA TRP A 63 11.68 10.82 7.81
C TRP A 63 11.76 10.22 9.21
N GLN A 64 12.33 9.02 9.33
CA GLN A 64 12.45 8.31 10.61
C GLN A 64 13.39 9.02 11.59
N TYR A 65 14.34 9.78 11.08
CA TYR A 65 15.29 10.54 11.90
C TYR A 65 14.84 11.97 12.18
N ARG A 66 13.79 12.43 11.50
CA ARG A 66 13.26 13.79 11.73
C ARG A 66 12.56 13.88 13.09
N PRO A 67 12.66 15.04 13.77
CA PRO A 67 11.91 15.27 15.00
C PRO A 67 10.41 15.25 14.72
N VAL A 68 9.64 14.89 15.74
CA VAL A 68 8.18 14.99 15.74
C VAL A 68 7.79 16.46 15.76
N ALA A 69 6.76 16.82 15.00
CA ALA A 69 6.20 18.17 15.04
C ALA A 69 5.67 18.52 16.44
N PRO A 70 5.76 19.79 16.85
CA PRO A 70 5.17 20.20 18.12
C PRO A 70 3.65 20.08 18.06
N GLY A 71 3.04 19.60 19.15
CA GLY A 71 1.61 19.42 19.27
C GLY A 71 1.26 18.17 20.05
N ASN A 72 -0.04 18.00 20.27
CA ASN A 72 -0.62 16.85 20.96
C ASN A 72 -1.83 16.33 20.19
N TRP A 73 -2.14 15.04 20.38
CA TRP A 73 -3.39 14.50 19.95
C TRP A 73 -4.52 14.83 20.93
N THR A 74 -5.67 15.18 20.39
CA THR A 74 -6.91 15.38 21.15
C THR A 74 -7.98 14.51 20.54
N TYR A 75 -8.48 13.53 21.29
CA TYR A 75 -9.62 12.70 20.89
C TYR A 75 -10.93 13.34 21.28
N ARG A 76 -11.96 13.18 20.43
CA ARG A 76 -13.35 13.55 20.71
C ARG A 76 -14.30 12.48 20.21
N ALA A 77 -15.20 12.03 21.09
CA ALA A 77 -16.37 11.29 20.69
C ALA A 77 -17.41 12.27 20.12
N GLU A 78 -18.00 11.94 19.01
CA GLU A 78 -19.03 12.72 18.33
C GLU A 78 -20.28 11.87 18.11
N ALA A 79 -21.46 12.50 17.94
CA ALA A 79 -22.70 11.77 17.70
C ALA A 79 -22.62 10.87 16.46
N ALA A 80 -21.98 11.36 15.38
CA ALA A 80 -21.83 10.64 14.12
C ALA A 80 -20.57 9.76 14.04
N GLY A 81 -19.71 9.76 15.08
CA GLY A 81 -18.45 9.00 15.05
C GLY A 81 -17.45 9.45 16.10
N ALA A 82 -16.22 9.64 15.69
CA ALA A 82 -15.14 10.12 16.55
C ALA A 82 -14.11 10.90 15.73
N SER A 83 -13.33 11.74 16.38
CA SER A 83 -12.19 12.42 15.76
C SER A 83 -10.98 12.44 16.69
N ALA A 84 -9.78 12.41 16.07
CA ALA A 84 -8.53 12.70 16.71
C ALA A 84 -7.82 13.81 15.91
N THR A 85 -7.42 14.85 16.60
CA THR A 85 -6.80 16.04 15.99
C THR A 85 -5.42 16.24 16.59
N PHE A 86 -4.41 16.44 15.73
CA PHE A 86 -3.05 16.76 16.12
C PHE A 86 -2.74 18.22 15.81
N GLY A 87 -2.21 18.94 16.79
CA GLY A 87 -1.81 20.32 16.66
C GLY A 87 -1.49 20.95 18.01
N SER A 88 -1.15 22.24 18.00
CA SER A 88 -0.96 23.03 19.22
C SER A 88 -2.30 23.33 19.92
N SER A 89 -3.38 23.36 19.12
CA SER A 89 -4.77 23.49 19.56
C SER A 89 -5.70 22.87 18.51
N ILE A 90 -6.99 22.76 18.84
CA ILE A 90 -8.02 22.29 17.89
C ILE A 90 -8.18 23.29 16.71
N ALA A 91 -8.00 24.57 16.97
CA ALA A 91 -8.07 25.61 15.95
C ALA A 91 -6.85 25.61 15.01
N ASP A 92 -5.71 25.07 15.48
CA ASP A 92 -4.46 24.92 14.73
C ASP A 92 -4.18 23.43 14.45
N ALA A 93 -5.17 22.78 13.89
CA ALA A 93 -5.08 21.37 13.53
C ALA A 93 -4.20 21.17 12.30
N GLN A 94 -3.08 20.47 12.46
CA GLN A 94 -2.19 20.10 11.36
C GLN A 94 -2.60 18.79 10.69
N LEU A 95 -3.15 17.86 11.49
CA LEU A 95 -3.65 16.57 11.04
C LEU A 95 -4.91 16.20 11.79
N THR A 96 -5.92 15.71 11.09
CA THR A 96 -7.17 15.23 11.70
C THR A 96 -7.53 13.87 11.14
N LEU A 97 -7.78 12.92 12.02
CA LEU A 97 -8.38 11.63 11.71
C LEU A 97 -9.83 11.67 12.19
N ARG A 98 -10.78 11.31 11.32
CA ARG A 98 -12.21 11.32 11.67
C ARG A 98 -12.90 10.07 11.17
N CYS A 99 -13.68 9.48 12.03
CA CYS A 99 -14.62 8.40 11.71
C CYS A 99 -16.00 8.97 11.38
N ASP A 100 -16.59 8.48 10.30
CA ASP A 100 -18.02 8.54 10.01
C ASP A 100 -18.60 7.13 10.12
N ARG A 101 -19.35 6.87 11.18
CA ARG A 101 -19.95 5.56 11.44
C ARG A 101 -20.99 5.17 10.41
N ALA A 102 -21.78 6.13 9.91
CA ALA A 102 -22.84 5.85 8.97
C ALA A 102 -22.29 5.27 7.65
N SER A 103 -21.22 5.85 7.13
CA SER A 103 -20.55 5.37 5.93
C SER A 103 -19.46 4.34 6.20
N ARG A 104 -19.11 4.06 7.46
CA ARG A 104 -17.98 3.23 7.88
C ARG A 104 -16.67 3.64 7.19
N ARG A 105 -16.42 4.94 7.16
CA ARG A 105 -15.23 5.52 6.54
C ARG A 105 -14.43 6.33 7.53
N VAL A 106 -13.12 6.22 7.39
CA VAL A 106 -12.16 7.06 8.11
C VAL A 106 -11.56 8.05 7.13
N SER A 107 -11.57 9.32 7.48
CA SER A 107 -10.88 10.36 6.73
C SER A 107 -9.60 10.78 7.44
N LEU A 108 -8.53 10.99 6.67
CA LEU A 108 -7.30 11.63 7.10
C LEU A 108 -7.19 12.98 6.41
N ALA A 109 -7.27 14.06 7.17
CA ALA A 109 -7.19 15.41 6.67
C ALA A 109 -5.87 16.06 7.13
N ARG A 110 -5.07 16.56 6.19
CA ARG A 110 -3.87 17.32 6.47
C ARG A 110 -4.06 18.77 6.02
N ALA A 111 -3.73 19.74 6.90
CA ALA A 111 -3.70 21.13 6.52
C ALA A 111 -2.72 21.34 5.37
N ALA A 112 -3.17 21.97 4.31
CA ALA A 112 -2.44 22.13 3.05
C ALA A 112 -2.49 23.58 2.60
N VAL A 113 -1.52 24.35 3.05
CA VAL A 113 -1.38 25.74 2.60
C VAL A 113 -0.97 25.75 1.14
N GLY A 114 -1.74 26.44 0.28
CA GLY A 114 -1.43 26.56 -1.16
C GLY A 114 -1.78 25.34 -2.02
N ALA A 115 -2.48 24.34 -1.52
CA ALA A 115 -3.09 23.31 -2.34
C ALA A 115 -4.21 23.96 -3.17
N GLY A 116 -3.90 24.38 -4.38
CA GLY A 116 -4.90 24.80 -5.37
C GLY A 116 -5.96 23.71 -5.48
N GLY A 117 -7.24 24.07 -5.45
CA GLY A 117 -8.37 23.13 -5.45
C GLY A 117 -8.23 22.08 -6.55
N GLY A 118 -7.92 20.84 -6.16
CA GLY A 118 -7.70 19.75 -7.08
C GLY A 118 -7.56 18.40 -6.37
N GLN A 119 -7.39 17.39 -7.19
CA GLN A 119 -7.06 16.05 -6.72
C GLN A 119 -5.56 15.94 -6.42
N GLY A 120 -5.21 15.25 -5.35
CA GLY A 120 -3.85 15.00 -4.94
C GLY A 120 -3.72 13.64 -4.27
N ALA A 121 -2.62 13.46 -3.55
CA ALA A 121 -2.43 12.30 -2.72
C ALA A 121 -1.75 12.69 -1.40
N LEU A 122 -2.09 11.98 -0.34
CA LEU A 122 -1.32 11.92 0.89
C LEU A 122 -0.42 10.70 0.84
N ILE A 123 0.88 10.87 1.00
CA ILE A 123 1.79 9.76 1.22
C ILE A 123 1.88 9.54 2.72
N VAL A 124 1.40 8.40 3.16
CA VAL A 124 1.43 7.98 4.55
C VAL A 124 2.56 7.00 4.76
N ARG A 125 3.54 7.37 5.57
CA ARG A 125 4.68 6.51 5.89
C ARG A 125 4.55 6.01 7.32
N THR A 126 4.69 4.72 7.47
CA THR A 126 4.58 4.00 8.73
C THR A 126 5.80 3.10 8.91
N SER A 127 5.93 2.46 10.06
CA SER A 127 6.95 1.41 10.26
C SER A 127 6.76 0.18 9.37
N TYR A 128 5.61 0.05 8.71
CA TYR A 128 5.28 -1.04 7.78
C TYR A 128 5.57 -0.70 6.31
N GLY A 129 5.87 0.57 6.01
CA GLY A 129 6.13 1.04 4.66
C GLY A 129 5.41 2.34 4.34
N ALA A 130 5.34 2.68 3.06
CA ALA A 130 4.68 3.86 2.55
C ALA A 130 3.49 3.50 1.67
N ALA A 131 2.39 4.23 1.83
CA ALA A 131 1.19 4.09 1.02
C ALA A 131 0.76 5.44 0.46
N SER A 132 0.33 5.47 -0.79
CA SER A 132 -0.25 6.66 -1.42
C SER A 132 -1.78 6.58 -1.32
N TRP A 133 -2.38 7.54 -0.65
CA TRP A 133 -3.82 7.65 -0.47
C TRP A 133 -4.36 8.77 -1.35
N PRO A 134 -5.19 8.48 -2.36
CA PRO A 134 -5.85 9.52 -3.13
C PRO A 134 -6.58 10.49 -2.20
N ALA A 135 -6.40 11.78 -2.45
CA ALA A 135 -6.94 12.84 -1.61
C ALA A 135 -7.54 13.95 -2.46
N THR A 136 -8.52 14.63 -1.92
CA THR A 136 -9.15 15.80 -2.54
C THR A 136 -8.96 17.01 -1.64
N ALA A 137 -8.80 18.19 -2.26
CA ALA A 137 -8.76 19.42 -1.49
C ALA A 137 -10.16 19.74 -0.95
N SER A 138 -10.25 20.00 0.35
CA SER A 138 -11.45 20.59 0.95
C SER A 138 -11.39 22.10 0.81
N GLY A 139 -12.52 22.72 0.46
CA GLY A 139 -12.67 24.17 0.55
C GLY A 139 -12.69 24.65 2.01
N GLY A 140 -12.52 25.93 2.21
CA GLY A 140 -12.61 26.59 3.53
C GLY A 140 -11.49 27.59 3.77
N ALA A 141 -11.54 28.24 4.92
CA ALA A 141 -10.54 29.26 5.32
C ALA A 141 -9.13 28.64 5.48
N VAL A 142 -9.05 27.39 5.90
CA VAL A 142 -7.82 26.60 5.91
C VAL A 142 -8.05 25.40 5.00
N PRO A 143 -7.45 25.36 3.79
CA PRO A 143 -7.61 24.23 2.90
C PRO A 143 -6.91 22.99 3.49
N HIS A 144 -7.54 21.83 3.30
CA HIS A 144 -6.99 20.53 3.70
C HIS A 144 -6.96 19.60 2.50
N LEU A 145 -5.98 18.70 2.46
CA LEU A 145 -6.06 17.49 1.64
C LEU A 145 -6.68 16.37 2.47
N VAL A 146 -7.76 15.81 1.97
CA VAL A 146 -8.55 14.79 2.67
C VAL A 146 -8.54 13.49 1.89
N ALA A 147 -7.99 12.45 2.47
CA ALA A 147 -8.05 11.08 1.98
C ALA A 147 -9.11 10.29 2.76
N PHE A 148 -9.85 9.40 2.08
CA PHE A 148 -10.86 8.55 2.69
C PHE A 148 -10.49 7.08 2.54
N ARG A 149 -10.67 6.31 3.62
CA ARG A 149 -10.46 4.86 3.63
C ARG A 149 -11.68 4.16 4.22
N ALA A 150 -11.97 2.94 3.77
CA ALA A 150 -12.94 2.11 4.45
C ALA A 150 -12.43 1.77 5.86
N ALA A 151 -13.30 1.66 6.86
CA ALA A 151 -12.89 1.32 8.23
C ALA A 151 -12.15 -0.03 8.31
N SER A 152 -12.41 -0.94 7.36
CA SER A 152 -11.75 -2.25 7.23
C SER A 152 -10.43 -2.22 6.47
N ASP A 153 -9.97 -1.05 6.02
CA ASP A 153 -8.71 -0.94 5.25
C ASP A 153 -7.50 -1.24 6.13
N THR A 154 -6.66 -2.17 5.68
CA THR A 154 -5.44 -2.57 6.40
C THR A 154 -4.40 -1.45 6.53
N GLY A 155 -4.44 -0.44 5.66
CA GLY A 155 -3.61 0.76 5.79
C GLY A 155 -3.91 1.55 7.07
N LEU A 156 -5.13 1.46 7.60
CA LEU A 156 -5.49 2.05 8.88
C LEU A 156 -4.85 1.29 10.05
N ASP A 157 -4.71 -0.04 9.95
CA ASP A 157 -3.98 -0.83 10.96
C ASP A 157 -2.50 -0.48 10.95
N GLN A 158 -1.91 -0.33 9.77
CA GLN A 158 -0.52 0.11 9.63
C GLN A 158 -0.30 1.51 10.23
N LEU A 159 -1.29 2.40 10.09
CA LEU A 159 -1.28 3.73 10.69
C LEU A 159 -1.36 3.63 12.22
N ALA A 160 -2.34 2.87 12.76
CA ALA A 160 -2.60 2.74 14.19
C ALA A 160 -1.46 2.07 14.95
N TYR A 161 -0.83 1.06 14.34
CA TYR A 161 0.20 0.23 14.98
C TYR A 161 1.63 0.55 14.52
N SER A 162 1.82 1.67 13.82
CA SER A 162 3.15 2.13 13.45
C SER A 162 4.00 2.43 14.69
N ARG A 163 5.26 2.01 14.66
CA ARG A 163 6.17 2.16 15.80
C ARG A 163 6.60 3.60 15.98
N GLY A 164 6.17 4.20 17.08
CA GLY A 164 6.60 5.49 17.59
C GLY A 164 6.05 6.69 16.82
N LYS A 165 6.20 6.76 15.52
CA LYS A 165 5.77 7.91 14.70
C LYS A 165 5.41 7.52 13.27
N ILE A 166 4.71 8.42 12.60
CA ILE A 166 4.37 8.36 11.18
C ILE A 166 4.76 9.66 10.50
N ALA A 167 4.90 9.61 9.18
CA ALA A 167 4.99 10.81 8.35
C ALA A 167 3.79 10.87 7.40
N VAL A 168 3.19 12.04 7.30
CA VAL A 168 2.17 12.34 6.31
C VAL A 168 2.72 13.41 5.39
N GLU A 169 2.79 13.11 4.08
CA GLU A 169 3.32 14.03 3.08
C GLU A 169 2.20 14.49 2.15
N ALA A 170 2.24 15.75 1.77
CA ALA A 170 1.41 16.35 0.75
C ALA A 170 2.31 17.08 -0.25
N ALA A 171 1.94 17.09 -1.52
CA ALA A 171 2.72 17.76 -2.55
C ALA A 171 2.95 19.24 -2.21
N GLY A 172 4.18 19.72 -2.40
CA GLY A 172 4.54 21.11 -2.13
C GLY A 172 4.70 21.47 -0.66
N GLN A 173 4.65 20.50 0.27
CA GLN A 173 4.79 20.74 1.70
C GLN A 173 5.85 19.86 2.34
N PRO A 174 6.52 20.33 3.40
CA PRO A 174 7.40 19.50 4.19
C PRO A 174 6.63 18.29 4.78
N PRO A 175 7.28 17.13 4.95
CA PRO A 175 6.67 16.02 5.66
C PRO A 175 6.24 16.40 7.07
N LEU A 176 5.00 16.10 7.45
CA LEU A 176 4.50 16.24 8.80
C LEU A 176 4.78 14.96 9.57
N ILE A 177 5.63 15.03 10.59
CA ILE A 177 6.00 13.90 11.44
C ILE A 177 5.20 14.00 12.74
N VAL A 178 4.38 13.00 13.03
CA VAL A 178 3.55 12.97 14.24
C VAL A 178 3.75 11.68 15.03
N PRO A 179 3.62 11.71 16.36
CA PRO A 179 3.68 10.49 17.16
C PRO A 179 2.44 9.63 16.93
N VAL A 180 2.60 8.33 17.03
CA VAL A 180 1.46 7.39 17.03
C VAL A 180 1.03 7.16 18.47
N TRP A 181 -0.11 7.74 18.83
CA TRP A 181 -0.72 7.61 20.14
C TRP A 181 -2.06 6.89 20.06
N ALA A 182 -2.59 6.51 21.21
CA ALA A 182 -3.82 5.72 21.33
C ALA A 182 -5.07 6.38 20.68
N GLU A 183 -5.06 7.70 20.53
CA GLU A 183 -6.17 8.44 19.92
C GLU A 183 -6.42 8.03 18.47
N ILE A 184 -5.34 7.65 17.74
CA ILE A 184 -5.44 7.17 16.34
C ILE A 184 -6.18 5.83 16.30
N SER A 185 -5.72 4.84 17.08
CA SER A 185 -6.33 3.51 17.12
C SER A 185 -7.79 3.60 17.61
N ARG A 186 -8.04 4.43 18.61
CA ARG A 186 -9.37 4.63 19.16
C ARG A 186 -10.38 5.12 18.11
N VAL A 187 -10.03 6.13 17.29
CA VAL A 187 -10.91 6.59 16.20
C VAL A 187 -11.21 5.48 15.19
N ILE A 188 -10.19 4.67 14.88
CA ILE A 188 -10.33 3.56 13.91
C ILE A 188 -11.24 2.47 14.48
N GLU A 189 -11.06 2.11 15.76
CA GLU A 189 -11.88 1.14 16.47
C GLU A 189 -13.34 1.61 16.59
N ASP A 190 -13.58 2.87 16.94
CA ASP A 190 -14.91 3.47 16.96
C ASP A 190 -15.62 3.44 15.61
N CYS A 191 -14.86 3.38 14.51
CA CYS A 191 -15.40 3.30 13.15
C CYS A 191 -15.73 1.87 12.73
N ARG A 192 -15.17 0.89 13.42
CA ARG A 192 -15.42 -0.54 13.18
C ARG A 192 -16.64 -1.06 13.92
N GLY A 193 -17.02 -0.40 15.01
CA GLY A 193 -18.22 -0.63 15.80
C GLY A 193 -17.99 -1.56 16.92
#